data_c64fec74b89f6d8dd6bd7060a7d65a9c
#
_entry.id   c64fec74b89f6d8dd6bd7060a7d65a9c
#
_cell.length_a   1.000
_cell.length_b   1.000
_cell.length_c   1.000
_cell.angle_alpha   90.00
_cell.angle_beta   90.00
_cell.angle_gamma   90.00
#
_symmetry.space_group_name_H-M   'P 1'
#
loop_
_entity.id
_entity.type
_entity.pdbx_description
1 polymer ?
#
loop_
_entity_poly.entity_id
_entity_poly.type
_entity_poly.pdbx_seq_one_letter_code
_entity_poly.pdbx_strand_id
1 'polypeptide(L)'
;MTYVFKIAFRYFFSKNEQTVINKINFLSLILIIISSASLFIVLSAFDGLKTFGLSFSNKFDADYELSPLNGKYLNLSPEIISEINNLEEIVEVAPQIEEKVFLSFKEKNQVAVLKGVDSSYNKVIPIKDLVMIGDWIDNDNSKTVIGYGISSKLGLGVYDYSSFLKISVPRNNNSSVLNLNPFKSLPLIVVGLYQINEELDNKYIFTSLSFAKNLLNLKENQYTNLIIKTIDNINKKKLEEKINLIVEEKTKLTSRLEKNAALFKMLNTENIAVYFIFSLVMIISLFNLVGSLIMMILNKKKEMKILIAMGVSNKNLSQIFYFIGLIICFVGGIIGLSLGSLLVFIQKYSSIISVPGTNLSYPVEFNIKNIIVVFLTLIILGSISSLWSIRGIKKISNQAMN
;
A
#
# COMPACT_ATOMS: atom_id res chain seq x y z
N MET A 1 -20.84 1.60 -41.71
CA MET A 1 -20.20 2.13 -40.45
C MET A 1 -19.26 3.31 -40.70
N THR A 2 -18.47 3.32 -41.74
CA THR A 2 -17.46 4.37 -42.03
C THR A 2 -17.99 5.79 -42.15
N TYR A 3 -19.15 6.01 -42.79
CA TYR A 3 -19.72 7.35 -42.97
C TYR A 3 -20.30 7.92 -41.65
N VAL A 4 -20.89 7.08 -40.78
CA VAL A 4 -21.47 7.51 -39.50
C VAL A 4 -20.37 8.09 -38.59
N PHE A 5 -19.24 7.40 -38.51
CA PHE A 5 -18.09 7.86 -37.74
C PHE A 5 -17.49 9.16 -38.34
N LYS A 6 -17.38 9.26 -39.68
CA LYS A 6 -16.86 10.45 -40.35
C LYS A 6 -17.74 11.69 -40.09
N ILE A 7 -19.08 11.51 -40.08
CA ILE A 7 -20.01 12.58 -39.71
C ILE A 7 -19.90 12.97 -38.26
N ALA A 8 -19.79 11.98 -37.35
CA ALA A 8 -19.61 12.22 -35.91
C ALA A 8 -18.34 13.03 -35.63
N PHE A 9 -17.23 12.65 -36.24
CA PHE A 9 -15.95 13.34 -36.11
C PHE A 9 -16.02 14.78 -36.62
N ARG A 10 -16.67 14.98 -37.79
CA ARG A 10 -16.85 16.32 -38.37
C ARG A 10 -17.76 17.19 -37.51
N TYR A 11 -18.80 16.64 -36.89
CA TYR A 11 -19.70 17.37 -35.99
C TYR A 11 -18.99 17.80 -34.69
N PHE A 12 -18.08 16.97 -34.17
CA PHE A 12 -17.29 17.32 -33.00
C PHE A 12 -16.36 18.53 -33.23
N PHE A 13 -15.74 18.62 -34.41
CA PHE A 13 -14.80 19.71 -34.75
C PHE A 13 -15.47 20.92 -35.44
N SER A 14 -16.73 20.80 -35.87
CA SER A 14 -17.39 21.92 -36.55
C SER A 14 -17.75 23.04 -35.58
N LYS A 15 -17.33 24.25 -35.88
CA LYS A 15 -17.82 25.45 -35.17
C LYS A 15 -19.27 25.69 -35.53
N ASN A 16 -20.18 25.59 -34.57
CA ASN A 16 -21.56 26.01 -34.70
C ASN A 16 -21.65 27.55 -34.60
N GLU A 17 -22.50 28.17 -35.35
CA GLU A 17 -22.79 29.63 -35.25
C GLU A 17 -23.38 30.00 -33.88
N GLN A 18 -23.95 29.02 -33.16
CA GLN A 18 -24.47 29.25 -31.80
C GLN A 18 -23.38 29.05 -30.75
N THR A 19 -22.80 30.14 -30.27
CA THR A 19 -21.71 30.23 -29.29
C THR A 19 -21.98 29.48 -27.97
N VAL A 20 -23.25 29.38 -27.53
CA VAL A 20 -23.64 28.77 -26.25
C VAL A 20 -23.41 27.25 -26.24
N ILE A 21 -23.68 26.54 -27.34
CA ILE A 21 -23.56 25.08 -27.41
C ILE A 21 -22.11 24.65 -27.44
N ASN A 22 -21.29 25.40 -28.18
CA ASN A 22 -19.85 25.15 -28.20
C ASN A 22 -19.26 25.29 -26.78
N LYS A 23 -19.74 26.25 -25.98
CA LYS A 23 -19.33 26.42 -24.59
C LYS A 23 -19.76 25.24 -23.70
N ILE A 24 -21.00 24.73 -23.87
CA ILE A 24 -21.49 23.57 -23.09
C ILE A 24 -20.69 22.30 -23.42
N ASN A 25 -20.43 22.06 -24.71
CA ASN A 25 -19.60 20.90 -25.12
C ASN A 25 -18.18 21.01 -24.62
N PHE A 26 -17.58 22.21 -24.66
CA PHE A 26 -16.26 22.46 -24.14
C PHE A 26 -16.21 22.30 -22.61
N LEU A 27 -17.23 22.76 -21.90
CA LEU A 27 -17.37 22.54 -20.46
C LEU A 27 -17.43 21.05 -20.11
N SER A 28 -18.23 20.27 -20.86
CA SER A 28 -18.32 18.83 -20.67
C SER A 28 -16.96 18.14 -20.90
N LEU A 29 -16.20 18.56 -21.92
CA LEU A 29 -14.87 18.05 -22.19
C LEU A 29 -13.91 18.37 -21.04
N ILE A 30 -13.91 19.61 -20.53
CA ILE A 30 -13.08 20.02 -19.39
C ILE A 30 -13.40 19.19 -18.15
N LEU A 31 -14.68 18.97 -17.84
CA LEU A 31 -15.09 18.19 -16.69
C LEU A 31 -14.63 16.72 -16.78
N ILE A 32 -14.64 16.14 -17.98
CA ILE A 32 -14.13 14.79 -18.22
C ILE A 32 -12.60 14.76 -18.07
N ILE A 33 -11.89 15.77 -18.56
CA ILE A 33 -10.43 15.90 -18.38
C ILE A 33 -10.08 15.97 -16.90
N ILE A 34 -10.75 16.83 -16.14
CA ILE A 34 -10.50 17.00 -14.70
C ILE A 34 -10.82 15.72 -13.94
N SER A 35 -11.96 15.08 -14.18
CA SER A 35 -12.37 13.88 -13.46
C SER A 35 -11.47 12.68 -13.77
N SER A 36 -11.04 12.50 -15.02
CA SER A 36 -10.11 11.42 -15.38
C SER A 36 -8.69 11.66 -14.85
N ALA A 37 -8.21 12.91 -14.88
CA ALA A 37 -6.93 13.29 -14.27
C ALA A 37 -6.96 13.07 -12.74
N SER A 38 -8.02 13.53 -12.08
CA SER A 38 -8.16 13.41 -10.62
C SER A 38 -8.21 11.94 -10.18
N LEU A 39 -8.99 11.09 -10.85
CA LEU A 39 -9.06 9.66 -10.54
C LEU A 39 -7.66 9.02 -10.70
N PHE A 40 -6.94 9.33 -11.77
CA PHE A 40 -5.60 8.78 -11.99
C PHE A 40 -4.60 9.24 -10.93
N ILE A 41 -4.57 10.54 -10.59
CA ILE A 41 -3.68 11.12 -9.58
C ILE A 41 -3.92 10.46 -8.23
N VAL A 42 -5.18 10.29 -7.84
CA VAL A 42 -5.52 9.72 -6.54
C VAL A 42 -5.16 8.23 -6.46
N LEU A 43 -5.45 7.44 -7.50
CA LEU A 43 -5.00 6.05 -7.54
C LEU A 43 -3.48 5.93 -7.48
N SER A 44 -2.74 6.82 -8.18
CA SER A 44 -1.28 6.87 -8.14
C SER A 44 -0.73 7.27 -6.76
N ALA A 45 -1.42 8.16 -6.05
CA ALA A 45 -1.09 8.53 -4.67
C ALA A 45 -1.30 7.36 -3.70
N PHE A 46 -2.40 6.60 -3.85
CA PHE A 46 -2.65 5.41 -3.03
C PHE A 46 -1.65 4.29 -3.29
N ASP A 47 -1.28 4.04 -4.55
CA ASP A 47 -0.22 3.10 -4.87
C ASP A 47 1.12 3.55 -4.26
N GLY A 48 1.41 4.84 -4.30
CA GLY A 48 2.60 5.42 -3.65
C GLY A 48 2.59 5.23 -2.12
N LEU A 49 1.47 5.52 -1.46
CA LEU A 49 1.31 5.28 -0.01
C LEU A 49 1.48 3.81 0.35
N LYS A 50 0.94 2.91 -0.47
CA LYS A 50 1.11 1.46 -0.29
C LYS A 50 2.58 1.06 -0.39
N THR A 51 3.27 1.46 -1.44
CA THR A 51 4.71 1.18 -1.63
C THR A 51 5.55 1.79 -0.51
N PHE A 52 5.22 3.01 -0.08
CA PHE A 52 5.88 3.68 1.03
C PHE A 52 5.66 2.93 2.36
N GLY A 53 4.43 2.56 2.69
CA GLY A 53 4.13 1.76 3.89
C GLY A 53 4.88 0.43 3.90
N LEU A 54 4.97 -0.23 2.73
CA LEU A 54 5.73 -1.47 2.56
C LEU A 54 7.24 -1.28 2.68
N SER A 55 7.78 -0.13 2.32
CA SER A 55 9.22 0.13 2.40
C SER A 55 9.74 0.07 3.83
N PHE A 56 8.94 0.45 4.82
CA PHE A 56 9.26 0.29 6.25
C PHE A 56 9.24 -1.19 6.66
N SER A 57 8.22 -1.94 6.22
CA SER A 57 8.16 -3.38 6.46
C SER A 57 9.34 -4.12 5.81
N ASN A 58 9.75 -3.72 4.60
CA ASN A 58 10.91 -4.30 3.91
C ASN A 58 12.24 -4.07 4.64
N LYS A 59 12.37 -3.00 5.42
CA LYS A 59 13.57 -2.70 6.19
C LYS A 59 13.60 -3.34 7.57
N PHE A 60 12.47 -3.80 8.09
CA PHE A 60 12.33 -4.28 9.46
C PHE A 60 11.86 -5.74 9.58
N ASP A 61 11.16 -6.26 8.57
CA ASP A 61 10.66 -7.63 8.54
C ASP A 61 11.46 -8.48 7.54
N ALA A 62 11.77 -9.72 7.93
CA ALA A 62 12.35 -10.72 7.03
C ALA A 62 11.37 -11.13 5.92
N ASP A 63 11.86 -11.78 4.87
CA ASP A 63 11.02 -12.29 3.79
C ASP A 63 10.04 -13.34 4.30
N TYR A 64 10.55 -14.23 5.17
CA TYR A 64 9.75 -15.25 5.85
C TYR A 64 10.14 -15.38 7.31
N GLU A 65 9.19 -15.82 8.10
CA GLU A 65 9.33 -16.15 9.52
C GLU A 65 8.76 -17.54 9.76
N LEU A 66 9.60 -18.43 10.30
CA LEU A 66 9.22 -19.77 10.72
C LEU A 66 8.87 -19.72 12.21
N SER A 67 7.67 -20.13 12.56
CA SER A 67 7.17 -20.18 13.93
C SER A 67 6.60 -21.56 14.25
N PRO A 68 6.52 -21.98 15.52
CA PRO A 68 5.89 -23.22 15.88
C PRO A 68 4.38 -23.16 15.57
N LEU A 69 3.80 -24.26 15.08
CA LEU A 69 2.35 -24.36 14.88
C LEU A 69 1.62 -24.50 16.23
N ASN A 70 2.24 -25.19 17.17
CA ASN A 70 1.75 -25.40 18.53
C ASN A 70 2.83 -24.99 19.55
N GLY A 71 2.41 -24.31 20.63
CA GLY A 71 3.34 -23.84 21.63
C GLY A 71 3.90 -22.47 21.34
N LYS A 72 4.96 -22.08 22.06
CA LYS A 72 5.56 -20.74 21.99
C LYS A 72 6.99 -20.75 21.43
N TYR A 73 7.67 -21.87 21.52
CA TYR A 73 9.08 -21.99 21.20
C TYR A 73 9.34 -23.11 20.21
N LEU A 74 10.25 -22.86 19.26
CA LEU A 74 10.86 -23.86 18.38
C LEU A 74 12.06 -24.48 19.12
N ASN A 75 12.24 -25.78 19.01
CA ASN A 75 13.42 -26.49 19.48
C ASN A 75 14.29 -26.85 18.27
N LEU A 76 15.25 -25.99 17.94
CA LEU A 76 16.12 -26.15 16.79
C LEU A 76 17.56 -26.29 17.22
N SER A 77 18.21 -27.41 16.88
CA SER A 77 19.64 -27.53 17.08
C SER A 77 20.43 -26.70 16.06
N PRO A 78 21.69 -26.33 16.33
CA PRO A 78 22.51 -25.61 15.38
C PRO A 78 22.67 -26.32 14.03
N GLU A 79 22.67 -27.68 14.04
CA GLU A 79 22.72 -28.51 12.83
C GLU A 79 21.49 -28.30 11.95
N ILE A 80 20.28 -28.32 12.54
CA ILE A 80 19.00 -28.06 11.82
C ILE A 80 18.99 -26.66 11.23
N ILE A 81 19.43 -25.64 11.98
CA ILE A 81 19.52 -24.27 11.48
C ILE A 81 20.48 -24.19 10.30
N SER A 82 21.63 -24.88 10.38
CA SER A 82 22.60 -24.94 9.28
C SER A 82 22.05 -25.67 8.06
N GLU A 83 21.29 -26.76 8.25
CA GLU A 83 20.67 -27.50 7.16
C GLU A 83 19.62 -26.67 6.44
N ILE A 84 18.79 -25.91 7.18
CA ILE A 84 17.83 -24.96 6.59
C ILE A 84 18.58 -23.88 5.82
N ASN A 85 19.67 -23.32 6.37
CA ASN A 85 20.47 -22.28 5.71
C ASN A 85 21.12 -22.74 4.39
N ASN A 86 21.36 -24.04 4.21
CA ASN A 86 21.95 -24.64 3.01
C ASN A 86 20.93 -24.91 1.89
N LEU A 87 19.65 -24.63 2.06
CA LEU A 87 18.67 -24.74 0.99
C LEU A 87 18.93 -23.69 -0.08
N GLU A 88 18.83 -24.08 -1.36
CA GLU A 88 19.13 -23.24 -2.54
C GLU A 88 18.29 -21.94 -2.59
N GLU A 89 17.08 -21.98 -2.04
CA GLU A 89 16.17 -20.83 -2.02
C GLU A 89 16.49 -19.83 -0.90
N ILE A 90 17.36 -20.19 0.06
CA ILE A 90 17.64 -19.40 1.25
C ILE A 90 18.99 -18.70 1.12
N VAL A 91 19.03 -17.42 1.44
CA VAL A 91 20.24 -16.60 1.44
C VAL A 91 20.88 -16.60 2.82
N GLU A 92 20.09 -16.42 3.85
CA GLU A 92 20.56 -16.39 5.25
C GLU A 92 19.39 -16.65 6.20
N VAL A 93 19.72 -17.25 7.35
CA VAL A 93 18.77 -17.58 8.41
C VAL A 93 19.29 -17.03 9.73
N ALA A 94 18.40 -16.51 10.57
CA ALA A 94 18.78 -16.07 11.92
C ALA A 94 17.74 -16.48 12.96
N PRO A 95 18.17 -17.09 14.08
CA PRO A 95 17.30 -17.38 15.20
C PRO A 95 16.93 -16.09 15.95
N GLN A 96 15.70 -16.02 16.41
CA GLN A 96 15.17 -14.85 17.14
C GLN A 96 14.36 -15.29 18.35
N ILE A 97 14.43 -14.50 19.40
CA ILE A 97 13.54 -14.58 20.55
C ILE A 97 12.75 -13.28 20.62
N GLU A 98 11.44 -13.37 20.50
CA GLU A 98 10.53 -12.23 20.58
C GLU A 98 9.59 -12.39 21.78
N GLU A 99 9.58 -11.40 22.71
CA GLU A 99 8.79 -11.44 23.92
C GLU A 99 8.33 -10.05 24.34
N LYS A 100 7.11 -9.95 24.85
CA LYS A 100 6.63 -8.71 25.48
C LYS A 100 7.29 -8.53 26.83
N VAL A 101 7.86 -7.37 27.04
CA VAL A 101 8.61 -7.02 28.23
C VAL A 101 8.12 -5.70 28.81
N PHE A 102 8.35 -5.54 30.11
CA PHE A 102 8.11 -4.31 30.83
C PHE A 102 9.42 -3.58 31.05
N LEU A 103 9.52 -2.38 30.52
CA LEU A 103 10.68 -1.50 30.65
C LEU A 103 10.43 -0.53 31.80
N SER A 104 11.42 -0.36 32.64
CA SER A 104 11.40 0.60 33.75
C SER A 104 12.70 1.38 33.80
N PHE A 105 12.61 2.70 33.82
CA PHE A 105 13.75 3.59 33.99
C PHE A 105 13.37 4.75 34.90
N LYS A 106 14.04 4.87 36.02
CA LYS A 106 13.66 5.81 37.10
C LYS A 106 12.19 5.57 37.48
N GLU A 107 11.35 6.57 37.39
CA GLU A 107 9.91 6.49 37.69
C GLU A 107 9.04 6.21 36.46
N LYS A 108 9.63 6.12 35.27
CA LYS A 108 8.89 5.92 34.02
C LYS A 108 8.87 4.45 33.62
N ASN A 109 7.74 4.04 33.07
CA ASN A 109 7.50 2.66 32.65
C ASN A 109 6.90 2.60 31.26
N GLN A 110 7.22 1.57 30.49
CA GLN A 110 6.67 1.31 29.16
C GLN A 110 6.65 -0.19 28.86
N VAL A 111 5.63 -0.64 28.11
CA VAL A 111 5.62 -1.98 27.53
C VAL A 111 6.32 -1.92 26.18
N ALA A 112 7.20 -2.86 25.92
CA ALA A 112 7.90 -3.03 24.66
C ALA A 112 7.95 -4.51 24.24
N VAL A 113 8.43 -4.76 23.04
CA VAL A 113 8.73 -6.09 22.52
C VAL A 113 10.24 -6.22 22.43
N LEU A 114 10.79 -7.14 23.19
CA LEU A 114 12.21 -7.49 23.16
C LEU A 114 12.46 -8.43 21.99
N LYS A 115 13.47 -8.12 21.18
CA LYS A 115 14.05 -8.99 20.17
C LYS A 115 15.46 -9.38 20.61
N GLY A 116 15.61 -10.65 21.04
CA GLY A 116 16.90 -11.27 21.30
C GLY A 116 17.47 -11.81 19.99
N VAL A 117 18.61 -11.31 19.56
CA VAL A 117 19.19 -11.57 18.24
C VAL A 117 20.68 -11.89 18.34
N ASP A 118 21.20 -12.55 17.33
CA ASP A 118 22.62 -12.86 17.17
C ASP A 118 23.26 -12.07 16.01
N SER A 119 24.51 -12.39 15.69
CA SER A 119 25.25 -11.73 14.62
C SER A 119 24.68 -11.98 13.21
N SER A 120 23.96 -13.10 12.99
CA SER A 120 23.36 -13.46 11.71
C SER A 120 22.13 -12.58 11.39
N TYR A 121 21.50 -11.99 12.42
CA TYR A 121 20.32 -11.15 12.27
C TYR A 121 20.52 -10.00 11.27
N ASN A 122 21.68 -9.32 11.35
CA ASN A 122 21.96 -8.19 10.45
C ASN A 122 22.18 -8.58 8.99
N LYS A 123 22.46 -9.86 8.71
CA LYS A 123 22.54 -10.36 7.33
C LYS A 123 21.17 -10.60 6.74
N VAL A 124 20.17 -10.95 7.57
CA VAL A 124 18.77 -11.10 7.19
C VAL A 124 18.09 -9.75 7.11
N ILE A 125 18.20 -8.95 8.18
CA ILE A 125 17.58 -7.62 8.32
C ILE A 125 18.67 -6.62 8.66
N PRO A 126 19.02 -5.65 7.78
CA PRO A 126 20.13 -4.72 8.00
C PRO A 126 19.75 -3.59 8.98
N ILE A 127 19.32 -3.95 10.19
CA ILE A 127 18.86 -2.99 11.19
C ILE A 127 20.00 -2.12 11.73
N LYS A 128 21.24 -2.63 11.70
CA LYS A 128 22.43 -1.88 12.09
C LYS A 128 22.57 -0.57 11.33
N ASP A 129 22.18 -0.56 10.06
CA ASP A 129 22.24 0.62 9.19
C ASP A 129 21.17 1.69 9.56
N LEU A 130 20.21 1.34 10.41
CA LEU A 130 19.16 2.23 10.90
C LEU A 130 19.45 2.81 12.28
N VAL A 131 20.59 2.45 12.89
CA VAL A 131 21.06 3.05 14.14
C VAL A 131 21.49 4.50 13.85
N MET A 132 20.80 5.45 14.47
CA MET A 132 21.02 6.88 14.27
C MET A 132 22.08 7.44 15.23
N ILE A 133 22.10 6.93 16.46
CA ILE A 133 23.01 7.40 17.53
C ILE A 133 23.57 6.17 18.27
N GLY A 134 24.88 6.16 18.50
CA GLY A 134 25.57 5.09 19.21
C GLY A 134 25.90 3.90 18.32
N ASP A 135 25.98 2.72 18.91
CA ASP A 135 26.45 1.50 18.28
C ASP A 135 25.38 0.40 18.29
N TRP A 136 25.52 -0.58 17.36
CA TRP A 136 24.74 -1.80 17.42
C TRP A 136 25.20 -2.70 18.57
N ILE A 137 24.34 -3.59 19.03
CA ILE A 137 24.69 -4.59 20.03
C ILE A 137 25.78 -5.52 19.51
N ASP A 138 26.83 -5.69 20.32
CA ASP A 138 27.78 -6.78 20.20
C ASP A 138 27.25 -8.03 20.94
N ASN A 139 28.03 -9.10 21.02
CA ASN A 139 27.70 -10.28 21.82
C ASN A 139 27.70 -10.03 23.34
N ASP A 140 27.75 -8.78 23.79
CA ASP A 140 27.72 -8.40 25.20
C ASP A 140 26.28 -8.48 25.74
N ASN A 141 26.16 -9.25 26.84
CA ASN A 141 24.86 -9.53 27.47
C ASN A 141 24.29 -8.36 28.30
N SER A 142 24.98 -7.24 28.37
CA SER A 142 24.57 -6.08 29.17
C SER A 142 24.05 -4.91 28.31
N LYS A 143 24.07 -5.04 27.00
CA LYS A 143 23.77 -3.95 26.04
C LYS A 143 22.43 -4.11 25.35
N THR A 144 21.80 -2.97 25.06
CA THR A 144 20.55 -2.91 24.29
C THR A 144 20.53 -1.74 23.32
N VAL A 145 19.88 -1.95 22.18
CA VAL A 145 19.52 -0.89 21.22
C VAL A 145 18.00 -0.71 21.25
N ILE A 146 17.55 0.53 21.40
CA ILE A 146 16.14 0.84 21.56
C ILE A 146 15.66 1.81 20.47
N GLY A 147 14.36 1.84 20.20
CA GLY A 147 13.78 2.83 19.29
C GLY A 147 13.80 4.23 19.90
N TYR A 148 13.97 5.25 19.05
CA TYR A 148 13.96 6.65 19.46
C TYR A 148 12.70 7.04 20.24
N GLY A 149 11.54 6.49 19.87
CA GLY A 149 10.27 6.73 20.58
C GLY A 149 10.29 6.24 22.02
N ILE A 150 10.88 5.04 22.29
CA ILE A 150 11.07 4.50 23.66
C ILE A 150 12.03 5.38 24.44
N SER A 151 13.16 5.75 23.84
CA SER A 151 14.16 6.65 24.45
C SER A 151 13.51 7.98 24.88
N SER A 152 12.75 8.63 24.01
CA SER A 152 12.07 9.90 24.29
C SER A 152 11.07 9.78 25.43
N LYS A 153 10.24 8.73 25.45
CA LYS A 153 9.22 8.51 26.49
C LYS A 153 9.82 8.25 27.87
N LEU A 154 10.85 7.44 27.91
CA LEU A 154 11.53 7.10 29.16
C LEU A 154 12.54 8.19 29.59
N GLY A 155 12.98 9.05 28.69
CA GLY A 155 14.04 10.04 28.94
C GLY A 155 15.42 9.39 29.06
N LEU A 156 15.68 8.36 28.22
CA LEU A 156 16.91 7.60 28.17
C LEU A 156 17.90 8.18 27.17
N GLY A 157 19.15 8.37 27.58
CA GLY A 157 20.28 8.65 26.69
C GLY A 157 21.08 7.39 26.33
N VAL A 158 21.94 7.51 25.34
CA VAL A 158 22.90 6.46 24.95
C VAL A 158 24.09 6.58 25.93
N TYR A 159 24.60 5.42 26.37
CA TYR A 159 25.73 5.31 27.34
C TYR A 159 25.49 6.06 28.67
N ASP A 160 24.24 6.11 29.13
CA ASP A 160 23.91 6.63 30.45
C ASP A 160 24.20 5.56 31.52
N TYR A 161 25.35 5.67 32.16
CA TYR A 161 25.78 4.79 33.26
C TYR A 161 25.25 5.22 34.63
N SER A 162 24.54 6.35 34.70
CA SER A 162 23.99 6.83 35.98
C SER A 162 22.79 6.00 36.45
N SER A 163 22.09 5.36 35.51
CA SER A 163 20.95 4.49 35.79
C SER A 163 20.78 3.45 34.68
N PHE A 164 20.49 2.21 35.08
CA PHE A 164 20.27 1.12 34.14
C PHE A 164 18.78 1.03 33.70
N LEU A 165 18.57 0.71 32.44
CA LEU A 165 17.24 0.31 31.95
C LEU A 165 16.93 -1.07 32.52
N LYS A 166 15.86 -1.18 33.30
CA LYS A 166 15.40 -2.44 33.89
C LYS A 166 14.37 -3.09 32.98
N ILE A 167 14.67 -4.32 32.56
CA ILE A 167 13.74 -5.12 31.75
C ILE A 167 13.16 -6.23 32.62
N SER A 168 11.83 -6.36 32.59
CA SER A 168 11.09 -7.28 33.44
C SER A 168 10.13 -8.15 32.63
N VAL A 169 10.05 -9.42 33.00
CA VAL A 169 9.07 -10.40 32.45
C VAL A 169 8.37 -11.10 33.62
N PRO A 170 7.10 -11.49 33.45
CA PRO A 170 6.41 -12.30 34.47
C PRO A 170 7.14 -13.63 34.68
N ARG A 171 7.28 -14.05 35.94
CA ARG A 171 7.80 -15.38 36.25
C ARG A 171 6.75 -16.44 35.96
N ASN A 172 7.11 -17.43 35.15
CA ASN A 172 6.24 -18.58 34.86
C ASN A 172 6.51 -19.69 35.88
N ASN A 173 6.27 -19.42 37.17
CA ASN A 173 6.53 -20.42 38.23
C ASN A 173 5.22 -20.89 38.85
N ASN A 174 4.89 -22.16 38.62
CA ASN A 174 3.89 -22.92 39.36
C ASN A 174 4.32 -23.33 40.77
N SER A 175 5.48 -22.80 41.28
CA SER A 175 6.04 -23.20 42.57
C SER A 175 6.05 -22.03 43.55
N SER A 176 5.21 -22.20 44.56
CA SER A 176 5.09 -21.52 45.86
C SER A 176 4.57 -20.07 45.89
N VAL A 177 3.49 -19.94 46.62
CA VAL A 177 2.73 -18.73 46.98
C VAL A 177 3.59 -17.69 47.78
N LEU A 178 4.87 -17.94 48.04
CA LEU A 178 5.76 -17.15 48.86
C LEU A 178 6.79 -16.29 48.11
N ASN A 179 6.79 -16.30 46.76
CA ASN A 179 7.69 -15.42 46.02
C ASN A 179 7.14 -14.01 45.92
N LEU A 180 7.64 -13.10 46.72
CA LEU A 180 7.31 -11.69 46.83
C LEU A 180 7.52 -10.86 45.54
N ASN A 181 8.28 -11.41 44.54
CA ASN A 181 8.53 -10.75 43.27
C ASN A 181 7.95 -11.54 42.09
N PRO A 182 6.80 -11.15 41.55
CA PRO A 182 6.16 -11.83 40.40
C PRO A 182 6.92 -11.63 39.08
N PHE A 183 7.93 -10.76 39.04
CA PHE A 183 8.70 -10.45 37.84
C PHE A 183 10.18 -10.88 38.01
N LYS A 184 10.75 -11.40 36.91
CA LYS A 184 12.20 -11.49 36.75
C LYS A 184 12.68 -10.24 36.04
N SER A 185 13.64 -9.55 36.58
CA SER A 185 14.15 -8.28 36.07
C SER A 185 15.66 -8.32 35.94
N LEU A 186 16.15 -7.82 34.81
CA LEU A 186 17.61 -7.69 34.56
C LEU A 186 17.90 -6.26 34.05
N PRO A 187 19.05 -5.68 34.44
CA PRO A 187 19.50 -4.36 34.00
C PRO A 187 20.17 -4.44 32.62
N LEU A 188 20.02 -3.40 31.81
CA LEU A 188 20.70 -3.19 30.52
C LEU A 188 21.20 -1.75 30.40
N ILE A 189 22.24 -1.57 29.59
CA ILE A 189 22.78 -0.28 29.18
C ILE A 189 22.33 -0.02 27.75
N VAL A 190 21.75 1.14 27.50
CA VAL A 190 21.40 1.58 26.14
C VAL A 190 22.67 2.03 25.43
N VAL A 191 23.04 1.35 24.34
CA VAL A 191 24.24 1.65 23.57
C VAL A 191 23.94 2.26 22.20
N GLY A 192 22.67 2.17 21.75
CA GLY A 192 22.27 2.76 20.48
C GLY A 192 20.78 3.05 20.39
N LEU A 193 20.46 4.02 19.54
CA LEU A 193 19.09 4.41 19.19
C LEU A 193 18.89 4.22 17.70
N TYR A 194 17.85 3.49 17.33
CA TYR A 194 17.41 3.40 15.93
C TYR A 194 16.15 4.24 15.67
N GLN A 195 15.95 4.66 14.43
CA GLN A 195 14.75 5.38 13.99
C GLN A 195 14.27 4.86 12.65
N ILE A 196 12.99 4.48 12.59
CA ILE A 196 12.33 3.96 11.40
C ILE A 196 11.00 4.67 11.16
N ASN A 197 10.06 4.49 12.09
CA ASN A 197 8.77 5.16 12.16
C ASN A 197 8.26 5.15 13.60
N GLU A 198 7.25 5.98 13.88
CA GLU A 198 6.73 6.17 15.23
C GLU A 198 6.23 4.85 15.87
N GLU A 199 5.60 3.96 15.10
CA GLU A 199 5.06 2.70 15.60
C GLU A 199 6.18 1.74 16.03
N LEU A 200 7.17 1.50 15.16
CA LEU A 200 8.28 0.58 15.41
C LEU A 200 9.22 1.13 16.49
N ASP A 201 9.49 2.44 16.48
CA ASP A 201 10.37 3.12 17.42
C ASP A 201 9.80 3.12 18.84
N ASN A 202 8.48 3.02 19.00
CA ASN A 202 7.81 2.91 20.29
C ASN A 202 7.60 1.48 20.76
N LYS A 203 7.90 0.47 19.93
CA LYS A 203 7.51 -0.93 20.18
C LYS A 203 8.67 -1.85 20.47
N TYR A 204 9.78 -1.74 19.73
CA TYR A 204 10.83 -2.77 19.79
C TYR A 204 12.11 -2.30 20.46
N ILE A 205 12.76 -3.28 21.15
CA ILE A 205 14.12 -3.17 21.67
C ILE A 205 14.92 -4.40 21.24
N PHE A 206 16.22 -4.23 21.01
CA PHE A 206 17.14 -5.30 20.61
C PHE A 206 18.14 -5.60 21.72
N THR A 207 18.36 -6.89 21.97
CA THR A 207 19.35 -7.40 22.93
C THR A 207 20.07 -8.60 22.32
N SER A 208 21.14 -9.06 22.96
CA SER A 208 21.77 -10.32 22.57
C SER A 208 20.81 -11.50 22.79
N LEU A 209 20.95 -12.52 21.97
CA LEU A 209 20.18 -13.76 22.08
C LEU A 209 20.38 -14.44 23.44
N SER A 210 21.60 -14.43 23.93
CA SER A 210 22.00 -14.99 25.27
C SER A 210 21.32 -14.24 26.41
N PHE A 211 21.23 -12.90 26.35
CA PHE A 211 20.49 -12.13 27.35
C PHE A 211 19.00 -12.51 27.36
N ALA A 212 18.38 -12.60 26.18
CA ALA A 212 16.96 -12.95 26.06
C ALA A 212 16.70 -14.37 26.61
N LYS A 213 17.58 -15.34 26.32
CA LYS A 213 17.50 -16.70 26.88
C LYS A 213 17.60 -16.69 28.40
N ASN A 214 18.54 -15.93 28.93
CA ASN A 214 18.69 -15.80 30.38
C ASN A 214 17.45 -15.15 31.03
N LEU A 215 16.96 -14.05 30.46
CA LEU A 215 15.78 -13.35 30.99
C LEU A 215 14.54 -14.27 31.06
N LEU A 216 14.33 -15.09 30.02
CA LEU A 216 13.18 -15.98 29.88
C LEU A 216 13.37 -17.39 30.43
N ASN A 217 14.56 -17.74 30.94
CA ASN A 217 14.98 -19.08 31.40
C ASN A 217 14.80 -20.14 30.30
N LEU A 218 15.17 -19.83 29.06
CA LEU A 218 15.10 -20.73 27.93
C LEU A 218 16.32 -21.65 27.85
N LYS A 219 16.13 -22.83 27.26
CA LYS A 219 17.22 -23.75 26.91
C LYS A 219 17.98 -23.22 25.69
N GLU A 220 19.19 -23.70 25.45
CA GLU A 220 20.05 -23.22 24.36
C GLU A 220 19.42 -23.36 22.96
N ASN A 221 18.67 -24.41 22.71
CA ASN A 221 18.05 -24.69 21.42
C ASN A 221 16.62 -24.13 21.29
N GLN A 222 16.17 -23.31 22.23
CA GLN A 222 14.82 -22.73 22.21
C GLN A 222 14.82 -21.32 21.65
N TYR A 223 13.95 -21.09 20.65
CA TYR A 223 13.72 -19.83 19.97
C TYR A 223 12.24 -19.57 19.80
N THR A 224 11.81 -18.33 19.69
CA THR A 224 10.39 -18.05 19.36
C THR A 224 10.14 -18.24 17.88
N ASN A 225 11.07 -17.81 17.03
CA ASN A 225 10.98 -17.92 15.59
C ASN A 225 12.37 -17.95 14.95
N LEU A 226 12.38 -18.35 13.68
CA LEU A 226 13.54 -18.29 12.81
C LEU A 226 13.19 -17.36 11.65
N ILE A 227 13.95 -16.30 11.47
CA ILE A 227 13.78 -15.36 10.37
C ILE A 227 14.62 -15.79 9.18
N ILE A 228 14.06 -15.66 7.98
CA ILE A 228 14.64 -16.21 6.75
C ILE A 228 14.66 -15.14 5.69
N LYS A 229 15.83 -14.94 5.09
CA LYS A 229 16.03 -14.16 3.86
C LYS A 229 16.14 -15.11 2.69
N THR A 230 15.43 -14.81 1.62
CA THR A 230 15.33 -15.70 0.47
C THR A 230 15.76 -14.99 -0.82
N ILE A 231 15.99 -15.76 -1.89
CA ILE A 231 16.08 -15.21 -3.23
C ILE A 231 14.69 -14.75 -3.71
N ASP A 232 14.63 -13.94 -4.76
CA ASP A 232 13.36 -13.43 -5.31
C ASP A 232 12.52 -14.53 -5.97
N ASN A 233 11.18 -14.37 -5.93
CA ASN A 233 10.20 -15.21 -6.62
C ASN A 233 10.15 -16.69 -6.20
N ILE A 234 10.19 -16.97 -4.92
CA ILE A 234 10.09 -18.35 -4.39
C ILE A 234 8.65 -18.83 -4.29
N ASN A 235 8.45 -20.10 -4.51
CA ASN A 235 7.20 -20.77 -4.20
C ASN A 235 7.16 -21.15 -2.69
N LYS A 236 6.43 -20.33 -1.91
CA LYS A 236 6.27 -20.51 -0.46
C LYS A 236 5.90 -21.95 -0.06
N LYS A 237 4.96 -22.59 -0.76
CA LYS A 237 4.50 -23.95 -0.40
C LYS A 237 5.63 -24.98 -0.53
N LYS A 238 6.41 -24.91 -1.60
CA LYS A 238 7.55 -25.81 -1.78
C LYS A 238 8.63 -25.59 -0.73
N LEU A 239 8.90 -24.33 -0.37
CA LEU A 239 9.85 -24.00 0.69
C LEU A 239 9.36 -24.52 2.04
N GLU A 240 8.08 -24.32 2.37
CA GLU A 240 7.47 -24.81 3.61
C GLU A 240 7.52 -26.33 3.71
N GLU A 241 7.26 -27.06 2.62
CA GLU A 241 7.37 -28.52 2.56
C GLU A 241 8.82 -28.97 2.80
N LYS A 242 9.82 -28.34 2.17
CA LYS A 242 11.24 -28.66 2.37
C LYS A 242 11.66 -28.43 3.83
N ILE A 243 11.29 -27.29 4.42
CA ILE A 243 11.61 -26.96 5.81
C ILE A 243 10.95 -27.97 6.76
N ASN A 244 9.68 -28.32 6.54
CA ASN A 244 8.97 -29.30 7.37
C ASN A 244 9.54 -30.74 7.29
N LEU A 245 10.31 -31.06 6.24
CA LEU A 245 11.04 -32.34 6.16
C LEU A 245 12.31 -32.33 7.02
N ILE A 246 12.92 -31.16 7.24
CA ILE A 246 14.14 -30.99 8.05
C ILE A 246 13.79 -30.86 9.53
N VAL A 247 12.70 -30.10 9.81
CA VAL A 247 12.26 -29.83 11.19
C VAL A 247 11.29 -30.90 11.66
N GLU A 248 11.62 -31.61 12.75
CA GLU A 248 10.76 -32.65 13.30
C GLU A 248 9.41 -32.14 13.84
N GLU A 249 9.35 -30.88 14.20
CA GLU A 249 8.15 -30.23 14.73
C GLU A 249 7.30 -29.62 13.60
N LYS A 250 5.97 -29.60 13.77
CA LYS A 250 5.09 -28.88 12.84
C LYS A 250 5.28 -27.38 12.96
N THR A 251 5.73 -26.78 11.88
CA THR A 251 6.01 -25.35 11.80
C THR A 251 5.08 -24.65 10.81
N LYS A 252 5.00 -23.34 10.96
CA LYS A 252 4.26 -22.46 10.05
C LYS A 252 5.22 -21.45 9.46
N LEU A 253 5.31 -21.42 8.15
CA LEU A 253 6.07 -20.40 7.42
C LEU A 253 5.14 -19.21 7.10
N THR A 254 5.43 -18.05 7.66
CA THR A 254 4.65 -16.82 7.48
C THR A 254 5.44 -15.86 6.63
N SER A 255 4.89 -15.40 5.50
CA SER A 255 5.55 -14.38 4.68
C SER A 255 5.38 -12.98 5.28
N ARG A 256 6.25 -12.05 4.89
CA ARG A 256 6.15 -10.62 5.25
C ARG A 256 4.77 -10.03 4.95
N LEU A 257 4.19 -10.39 3.80
CA LEU A 257 2.85 -9.96 3.41
C LEU A 257 1.76 -10.48 4.33
N GLU A 258 1.87 -11.74 4.77
CA GLU A 258 0.92 -12.35 5.70
C GLU A 258 1.06 -11.78 7.11
N LYS A 259 2.29 -11.50 7.55
CA LYS A 259 2.55 -10.85 8.85
C LYS A 259 1.89 -9.49 8.93
N ASN A 260 1.92 -8.73 7.85
CA ASN A 260 1.32 -7.40 7.72
C ASN A 260 -0.05 -7.43 7.02
N ALA A 261 -0.75 -8.58 7.00
CA ALA A 261 -2.00 -8.75 6.25
C ALA A 261 -3.10 -7.74 6.65
N ALA A 262 -3.16 -7.34 7.92
CA ALA A 262 -4.11 -6.35 8.39
C ALA A 262 -3.87 -4.98 7.73
N LEU A 263 -2.62 -4.52 7.68
CA LEU A 263 -2.22 -3.28 7.00
C LEU A 263 -2.54 -3.34 5.49
N PHE A 264 -2.18 -4.45 4.84
CA PHE A 264 -2.47 -4.63 3.42
C PHE A 264 -3.97 -4.64 3.11
N LYS A 265 -4.76 -5.33 3.94
CA LYS A 265 -6.22 -5.36 3.79
C LYS A 265 -6.83 -3.99 3.97
N MET A 266 -6.36 -3.22 4.96
CA MET A 266 -6.78 -1.84 5.18
C MET A 266 -6.48 -0.96 3.95
N LEU A 267 -5.23 -0.93 3.48
CA LEU A 267 -4.82 -0.14 2.32
C LEU A 267 -5.58 -0.54 1.03
N ASN A 268 -5.82 -1.83 0.82
CA ASN A 268 -6.61 -2.27 -0.33
C ASN A 268 -8.09 -1.85 -0.22
N THR A 269 -8.68 -1.90 0.98
CA THR A 269 -10.07 -1.47 1.21
C THR A 269 -10.23 0.02 0.99
N GLU A 270 -9.27 0.83 1.47
CA GLU A 270 -9.24 2.27 1.25
C GLU A 270 -9.11 2.60 -0.25
N ASN A 271 -8.21 1.93 -0.97
CA ASN A 271 -8.05 2.11 -2.42
C ASN A 271 -9.36 1.83 -3.18
N ILE A 272 -10.08 0.75 -2.83
CA ILE A 272 -11.38 0.42 -3.42
C ILE A 272 -12.43 1.51 -3.10
N ALA A 273 -12.51 1.96 -1.85
CA ALA A 273 -13.44 3.00 -1.44
C ALA A 273 -13.21 4.32 -2.21
N VAL A 274 -11.95 4.71 -2.32
CA VAL A 274 -11.55 5.91 -3.08
C VAL A 274 -11.85 5.77 -4.57
N TYR A 275 -11.59 4.61 -5.16
CA TYR A 275 -11.97 4.34 -6.54
C TYR A 275 -13.48 4.55 -6.77
N PHE A 276 -14.33 4.06 -5.87
CA PHE A 276 -15.78 4.28 -5.97
C PHE A 276 -16.16 5.75 -5.83
N ILE A 277 -15.57 6.49 -4.88
CA ILE A 277 -15.84 7.92 -4.69
C ILE A 277 -15.50 8.70 -5.97
N PHE A 278 -14.32 8.50 -6.53
CA PHE A 278 -13.90 9.21 -7.76
C PHE A 278 -14.66 8.72 -9.01
N SER A 279 -15.11 7.47 -9.04
CA SER A 279 -16.02 6.98 -10.08
C SER A 279 -17.38 7.70 -10.02
N LEU A 280 -17.90 8.01 -8.82
CA LEU A 280 -19.10 8.84 -8.67
C LEU A 280 -18.87 10.27 -9.20
N VAL A 281 -17.71 10.88 -8.92
CA VAL A 281 -17.34 12.19 -9.48
C VAL A 281 -17.30 12.13 -11.01
N MET A 282 -16.78 11.05 -11.58
CA MET A 282 -16.79 10.82 -13.03
C MET A 282 -18.20 10.68 -13.57
N ILE A 283 -19.09 9.97 -12.88
CA ILE A 283 -20.52 9.84 -13.26
C ILE A 283 -21.17 11.22 -13.29
N ILE A 284 -20.94 12.08 -12.30
CA ILE A 284 -21.46 13.46 -12.26
C ILE A 284 -20.96 14.25 -13.49
N SER A 285 -19.70 14.12 -13.85
CA SER A 285 -19.13 14.76 -15.05
C SER A 285 -19.79 14.26 -16.33
N LEU A 286 -20.16 12.98 -16.39
CA LEU A 286 -20.84 12.37 -17.52
C LEU A 286 -22.33 12.77 -17.63
N PHE A 287 -22.98 13.18 -16.53
CA PHE A 287 -24.31 13.80 -16.63
C PHE A 287 -24.27 15.12 -17.41
N ASN A 288 -23.21 15.92 -17.26
CA ASN A 288 -23.00 17.10 -18.11
C ASN A 288 -22.82 16.72 -19.59
N LEU A 289 -22.15 15.61 -19.88
CA LEU A 289 -22.05 15.08 -21.24
C LEU A 289 -23.42 14.72 -21.80
N VAL A 290 -24.30 14.06 -21.04
CA VAL A 290 -25.66 13.73 -21.44
C VAL A 290 -26.43 15.00 -21.79
N GLY A 291 -26.38 16.00 -20.92
CA GLY A 291 -27.03 17.31 -21.17
C GLY A 291 -26.49 17.99 -22.43
N SER A 292 -25.20 17.99 -22.64
CA SER A 292 -24.52 18.52 -23.83
C SER A 292 -24.98 17.81 -25.12
N LEU A 293 -25.01 16.48 -25.10
CA LEU A 293 -25.48 15.69 -26.26
C LEU A 293 -26.96 15.93 -26.55
N ILE A 294 -27.84 16.00 -25.55
CA ILE A 294 -29.25 16.32 -25.74
C ILE A 294 -29.40 17.70 -26.36
N MET A 295 -28.68 18.70 -25.87
CA MET A 295 -28.72 20.05 -26.41
C MET A 295 -28.22 20.09 -27.87
N MET A 296 -27.15 19.33 -28.16
CA MET A 296 -26.65 19.19 -29.54
C MET A 296 -27.70 18.56 -30.46
N ILE A 297 -28.38 17.49 -30.02
CA ILE A 297 -29.47 16.83 -30.78
C ILE A 297 -30.61 17.82 -31.10
N LEU A 298 -31.04 18.61 -30.09
CA LEU A 298 -32.11 19.56 -30.27
C LEU A 298 -31.75 20.63 -31.30
N ASN A 299 -30.54 21.13 -31.29
CA ASN A 299 -30.09 22.17 -32.22
C ASN A 299 -29.86 21.67 -33.64
N LYS A 300 -29.40 20.43 -33.76
CA LYS A 300 -29.20 19.79 -35.08
C LYS A 300 -30.48 19.20 -35.66
N LYS A 301 -31.68 19.49 -35.08
CA LYS A 301 -32.97 18.94 -35.50
C LYS A 301 -33.27 19.24 -36.97
N LYS A 302 -32.95 20.43 -37.51
CA LYS A 302 -33.16 20.79 -38.93
C LYS A 302 -32.25 19.94 -39.83
N GLU A 303 -30.96 19.81 -39.51
CA GLU A 303 -30.01 19.01 -40.27
C GLU A 303 -30.39 17.50 -40.23
N MET A 304 -30.89 17.02 -39.09
CA MET A 304 -31.39 15.64 -38.95
C MET A 304 -32.59 15.39 -39.86
N LYS A 305 -33.53 16.33 -40.00
CA LYS A 305 -34.65 16.22 -40.93
C LYS A 305 -34.16 16.07 -42.37
N ILE A 306 -33.17 16.84 -42.79
CA ILE A 306 -32.57 16.75 -44.12
C ILE A 306 -31.93 15.36 -44.33
N LEU A 307 -31.19 14.85 -43.34
CA LEU A 307 -30.57 13.52 -43.42
C LEU A 307 -31.61 12.40 -43.51
N ILE A 308 -32.75 12.52 -42.81
CA ILE A 308 -33.87 11.57 -42.90
C ILE A 308 -34.49 11.63 -44.30
N ALA A 309 -34.73 12.83 -44.87
CA ALA A 309 -35.23 13.01 -46.22
C ALA A 309 -34.29 12.43 -47.29
N MET A 310 -33.00 12.38 -47.02
CA MET A 310 -31.97 11.72 -47.84
C MET A 310 -31.89 10.20 -47.63
N GLY A 311 -32.77 9.60 -46.79
CA GLY A 311 -32.85 8.16 -46.59
C GLY A 311 -32.00 7.61 -45.46
N VAL A 312 -31.42 8.46 -44.58
CA VAL A 312 -30.65 8.00 -43.40
C VAL A 312 -31.61 7.44 -42.35
N SER A 313 -31.42 6.21 -41.93
CA SER A 313 -32.23 5.56 -40.91
C SER A 313 -32.04 6.19 -39.51
N ASN A 314 -33.11 6.16 -38.70
CA ASN A 314 -33.06 6.62 -37.30
C ASN A 314 -31.99 5.93 -36.46
N LYS A 315 -31.65 4.67 -36.78
CA LYS A 315 -30.57 3.92 -36.14
C LYS A 315 -29.20 4.55 -36.43
N ASN A 316 -28.94 4.92 -37.67
CA ASN A 316 -27.71 5.54 -38.09
C ASN A 316 -27.56 6.95 -37.50
N LEU A 317 -28.64 7.73 -37.40
CA LEU A 317 -28.68 9.01 -36.70
C LEU A 317 -28.35 8.87 -35.23
N SER A 318 -28.93 7.90 -34.54
CA SER A 318 -28.62 7.61 -33.15
C SER A 318 -27.15 7.23 -32.97
N GLN A 319 -26.59 6.44 -33.88
CA GLN A 319 -25.17 6.06 -33.85
C GLN A 319 -24.22 7.26 -34.02
N ILE A 320 -24.60 8.27 -34.83
CA ILE A 320 -23.78 9.49 -34.96
C ILE A 320 -23.59 10.15 -33.61
N PHE A 321 -24.66 10.41 -32.85
CA PHE A 321 -24.57 11.06 -31.53
C PHE A 321 -23.91 10.18 -30.48
N TYR A 322 -24.12 8.87 -30.56
CA TYR A 322 -23.38 7.91 -29.72
C TYR A 322 -21.86 8.02 -29.90
N PHE A 323 -21.41 8.03 -31.17
CA PHE A 323 -19.97 8.18 -31.44
C PHE A 323 -19.44 9.56 -31.08
N ILE A 324 -20.25 10.64 -31.17
CA ILE A 324 -19.82 11.96 -30.65
C ILE A 324 -19.52 11.89 -29.16
N GLY A 325 -20.41 11.29 -28.36
CA GLY A 325 -20.19 11.11 -26.92
C GLY A 325 -18.95 10.27 -26.61
N LEU A 326 -18.73 9.18 -27.35
CA LEU A 326 -17.51 8.37 -27.22
C LEU A 326 -16.25 9.13 -27.60
N ILE A 327 -16.29 9.96 -28.67
CA ILE A 327 -15.13 10.79 -29.05
C ILE A 327 -14.79 11.80 -27.95
N ILE A 328 -15.80 12.43 -27.33
CA ILE A 328 -15.60 13.35 -26.22
C ILE A 328 -14.94 12.64 -25.04
N CYS A 329 -15.43 11.44 -24.66
CA CYS A 329 -14.83 10.64 -23.60
C CYS A 329 -13.41 10.19 -23.95
N PHE A 330 -13.18 9.75 -25.16
CA PHE A 330 -11.87 9.27 -25.61
C PHE A 330 -10.83 10.41 -25.60
N VAL A 331 -11.15 11.54 -26.21
CA VAL A 331 -10.26 12.72 -26.27
C VAL A 331 -10.05 13.30 -24.88
N GLY A 332 -11.14 13.49 -24.12
CA GLY A 332 -11.06 13.98 -22.74
C GLY A 332 -10.27 13.05 -21.82
N GLY A 333 -10.45 11.74 -21.99
CA GLY A 333 -9.71 10.71 -21.26
C GLY A 333 -8.21 10.74 -21.55
N ILE A 334 -7.83 10.81 -22.81
CA ILE A 334 -6.40 10.88 -23.20
C ILE A 334 -5.75 12.16 -22.65
N ILE A 335 -6.39 13.31 -22.84
CA ILE A 335 -5.87 14.59 -22.33
C ILE A 335 -5.78 14.56 -20.80
N GLY A 336 -6.84 14.10 -20.13
CA GLY A 336 -6.88 14.03 -18.67
C GLY A 336 -5.83 13.08 -18.08
N LEU A 337 -5.69 11.88 -18.67
CA LEU A 337 -4.64 10.93 -18.27
C LEU A 337 -3.24 11.47 -18.55
N SER A 338 -3.03 12.16 -19.67
CA SER A 338 -1.74 12.80 -19.97
C SER A 338 -1.39 13.89 -18.97
N LEU A 339 -2.34 14.75 -18.60
CA LEU A 339 -2.16 15.79 -17.58
C LEU A 339 -1.95 15.17 -16.19
N GLY A 340 -2.74 14.17 -15.82
CA GLY A 340 -2.59 13.45 -14.56
C GLY A 340 -1.23 12.75 -14.46
N SER A 341 -0.79 12.09 -15.53
CA SER A 341 0.53 11.46 -15.61
C SER A 341 1.65 12.48 -15.48
N LEU A 342 1.54 13.63 -16.14
CA LEU A 342 2.51 14.71 -16.03
C LEU A 342 2.63 15.20 -14.59
N LEU A 343 1.52 15.44 -13.89
CA LEU A 343 1.52 15.88 -12.50
C LEU A 343 2.13 14.82 -11.56
N VAL A 344 1.82 13.55 -11.76
CA VAL A 344 2.42 12.44 -10.99
C VAL A 344 3.93 12.37 -11.23
N PHE A 345 4.41 12.53 -12.46
CA PHE A 345 5.84 12.59 -12.76
C PHE A 345 6.52 13.80 -12.11
N ILE A 346 5.93 14.98 -12.21
CA ILE A 346 6.45 16.18 -11.56
C ILE A 346 6.57 15.96 -10.05
N GLN A 347 5.53 15.41 -9.39
CA GLN A 347 5.58 15.11 -7.96
C GLN A 347 6.68 14.12 -7.61
N LYS A 348 6.84 13.04 -8.41
CA LYS A 348 7.85 12.00 -8.17
C LYS A 348 9.28 12.51 -8.24
N TYR A 349 9.57 13.44 -9.17
CA TYR A 349 10.94 13.94 -9.39
C TYR A 349 11.23 15.25 -8.66
N SER A 350 10.25 16.13 -8.51
CA SER A 350 10.44 17.47 -7.92
C SER A 350 9.98 17.59 -6.47
N SER A 351 9.31 16.57 -5.92
CA SER A 351 8.88 16.51 -4.50
C SER A 351 8.17 17.80 -4.03
N ILE A 352 7.27 18.36 -4.86
CA ILE A 352 6.62 19.66 -4.61
C ILE A 352 5.74 19.59 -3.37
N ILE A 353 5.00 18.47 -3.21
CA ILE A 353 4.12 18.25 -2.06
C ILE A 353 4.86 17.35 -1.09
N SER A 354 5.09 17.84 0.13
CA SER A 354 5.67 17.07 1.24
C SER A 354 4.59 16.63 2.24
N VAL A 355 4.90 15.58 3.01
CA VAL A 355 4.04 15.14 4.11
C VAL A 355 4.08 16.20 5.21
N PRO A 356 2.93 16.71 5.70
CA PRO A 356 2.89 17.75 6.73
C PRO A 356 3.71 17.34 7.97
N GLY A 357 4.56 18.27 8.42
CA GLY A 357 5.41 18.05 9.59
C GLY A 357 6.69 17.23 9.35
N THR A 358 6.98 16.86 8.10
CA THR A 358 8.18 16.13 7.72
C THR A 358 8.82 16.71 6.45
N ASN A 359 10.09 16.40 6.21
CA ASN A 359 10.78 16.73 4.94
C ASN A 359 10.62 15.64 3.88
N LEU A 360 9.73 14.65 4.13
CA LEU A 360 9.50 13.56 3.19
C LEU A 360 8.55 14.00 2.08
N SER A 361 8.88 13.69 0.83
CA SER A 361 7.98 13.92 -0.30
C SER A 361 6.73 13.03 -0.18
N TYR A 362 5.56 13.58 -0.52
CA TYR A 362 4.34 12.78 -0.57
C TYR A 362 4.52 11.66 -1.60
N PRO A 363 4.38 10.38 -1.19
CA PRO A 363 4.68 9.26 -2.05
C PRO A 363 3.62 9.13 -3.15
N VAL A 364 4.07 9.07 -4.39
CA VAL A 364 3.23 8.79 -5.57
C VAL A 364 3.92 7.75 -6.44
N GLU A 365 3.14 6.86 -7.03
CA GLU A 365 3.66 5.83 -7.92
C GLU A 365 2.95 5.84 -9.26
N PHE A 366 3.74 5.87 -10.35
CA PHE A 366 3.21 5.78 -11.71
C PHE A 366 2.99 4.31 -12.06
N ASN A 367 1.72 3.92 -12.18
CA ASN A 367 1.33 2.55 -12.50
C ASN A 367 0.49 2.52 -13.79
N ILE A 368 0.97 1.79 -14.79
CA ILE A 368 0.25 1.62 -16.07
C ILE A 368 -1.13 0.96 -15.86
N LYS A 369 -1.27 0.11 -14.84
CA LYS A 369 -2.57 -0.51 -14.53
C LYS A 369 -3.63 0.55 -14.19
N ASN A 370 -3.25 1.62 -13.49
CA ASN A 370 -4.17 2.72 -13.16
C ASN A 370 -4.64 3.47 -14.41
N ILE A 371 -3.75 3.67 -15.40
CA ILE A 371 -4.13 4.26 -16.68
C ILE A 371 -5.21 3.41 -17.36
N ILE A 372 -5.00 2.11 -17.42
CA ILE A 372 -5.94 1.18 -18.05
C ILE A 372 -7.28 1.17 -17.30
N VAL A 373 -7.25 1.11 -15.97
CA VAL A 373 -8.46 1.12 -15.12
C VAL A 373 -9.27 2.40 -15.34
N VAL A 374 -8.62 3.57 -15.24
CA VAL A 374 -9.31 4.86 -15.43
C VAL A 374 -9.86 5.00 -16.83
N PHE A 375 -9.07 4.63 -17.84
CA PHE A 375 -9.52 4.71 -19.24
C PHE A 375 -10.70 3.79 -19.54
N LEU A 376 -10.65 2.54 -19.09
CA LEU A 376 -11.75 1.59 -19.25
C LEU A 376 -13.01 2.06 -18.50
N THR A 377 -12.86 2.52 -17.26
CA THR A 377 -13.98 3.07 -16.47
C THR A 377 -14.65 4.22 -17.23
N LEU A 378 -13.85 5.17 -17.75
CA LEU A 378 -14.36 6.30 -18.52
C LEU A 378 -15.11 5.87 -19.80
N ILE A 379 -14.55 4.93 -20.56
CA ILE A 379 -15.18 4.45 -21.81
C ILE A 379 -16.46 3.69 -21.51
N ILE A 380 -16.48 2.83 -20.48
CA ILE A 380 -17.70 2.08 -20.10
C ILE A 380 -18.80 3.05 -19.64
N LEU A 381 -18.50 3.92 -18.68
CA LEU A 381 -19.48 4.88 -18.17
C LEU A 381 -19.89 5.90 -19.23
N GLY A 382 -18.95 6.35 -20.06
CA GLY A 382 -19.21 7.24 -21.20
C GLY A 382 -20.09 6.59 -22.26
N SER A 383 -19.90 5.31 -22.55
CA SER A 383 -20.75 4.53 -23.44
C SER A 383 -22.20 4.45 -22.93
N ILE A 384 -22.38 4.14 -21.63
CA ILE A 384 -23.69 4.08 -20.98
C ILE A 384 -24.37 5.46 -21.04
N SER A 385 -23.66 6.53 -20.70
CA SER A 385 -24.16 7.91 -20.71
C SER A 385 -24.55 8.34 -22.10
N SER A 386 -23.76 8.04 -23.13
CA SER A 386 -24.06 8.34 -24.52
C SER A 386 -25.29 7.56 -25.04
N LEU A 387 -25.43 6.28 -24.67
CA LEU A 387 -26.62 5.47 -24.98
C LEU A 387 -27.88 6.04 -24.32
N TRP A 388 -27.78 6.59 -23.13
CA TRP A 388 -28.92 7.19 -22.44
C TRP A 388 -29.37 8.48 -23.10
N SER A 389 -28.43 9.32 -23.53
CA SER A 389 -28.69 10.57 -24.25
C SER A 389 -29.48 10.38 -25.55
N ILE A 390 -29.22 9.32 -26.32
CA ILE A 390 -29.85 9.09 -27.63
C ILE A 390 -31.27 8.52 -27.55
N ARG A 391 -31.75 8.06 -26.38
CA ARG A 391 -33.14 7.58 -26.22
C ARG A 391 -34.16 8.64 -26.58
N GLY A 392 -33.86 9.92 -26.42
CA GLY A 392 -34.70 11.05 -26.82
C GLY A 392 -34.85 11.20 -28.35
N ILE A 393 -33.91 10.71 -29.16
CA ILE A 393 -33.93 10.86 -30.64
C ILE A 393 -35.16 10.21 -31.27
N LYS A 394 -35.56 9.02 -30.78
CA LYS A 394 -36.74 8.32 -31.27
C LYS A 394 -38.03 9.16 -31.13
N LYS A 395 -38.16 9.91 -30.03
CA LYS A 395 -39.31 10.77 -29.76
C LYS A 395 -39.33 12.00 -30.69
N ILE A 396 -38.15 12.56 -30.98
CA ILE A 396 -37.99 13.70 -31.90
C ILE A 396 -38.21 13.28 -33.34
N SER A 397 -37.77 12.09 -33.75
CA SER A 397 -37.95 11.53 -35.08
C SER A 397 -39.44 11.29 -35.39
N ASN A 398 -40.20 10.72 -34.44
CA ASN A 398 -41.63 10.50 -34.62
C ASN A 398 -42.41 11.82 -34.73
N GLN A 399 -42.01 12.90 -34.06
CA GLN A 399 -42.56 14.25 -34.20
C GLN A 399 -42.13 14.98 -35.50
N ALA A 400 -41.14 14.44 -36.19
CA ALA A 400 -40.65 15.02 -37.45
C ALA A 400 -41.31 14.39 -38.69
N MET A 401 -42.00 13.25 -38.51
CA MET A 401 -42.76 12.57 -39.54
C MET A 401 -44.27 12.96 -39.56
N ASN A 402 -44.74 13.56 -38.46
CA ASN A 402 -46.04 14.26 -38.40
C ASN A 402 -45.83 15.77 -38.58
#